data_a1b9e0d7a38804286e1d54b61f2195ff
#
_entry.id   a1b9e0d7a38804286e1d54b61f2195ff
#
_cell.length_a   1.000
_cell.length_b   1.000
_cell.length_c   1.000
_cell.angle_alpha   90.00
_cell.angle_beta   90.00
_cell.angle_gamma   90.00
#
_symmetry.space_group_name_H-M   'P 1'
#
loop_
_entity.id
_entity.type
_entity.pdbx_description
1 polymer ?
#
loop_
_entity_poly.entity_id
_entity_poly.type
_entity_poly.pdbx_seq_one_letter_code
_entity_poly.pdbx_strand_id
1 'polypeptide(L)'
;MCIRDRVDVVGTTKGKGFAGAMKRHGFAGVGASHGQHKNHRKPGSVGGASTPGRVFKGQRMPGRMGAVRQTTMNLTLHGIDVENNLLLIKGAVPGSKGQVVLVRSAVKGA
;
A
#
# COMPACT_ATOMS: atom_id res chain seq x y z
N MET A 1 19.57 -20.31 2.75
CA MET A 1 19.03 -19.39 1.72
C MET A 1 20.09 -19.22 0.64
N CYS A 2 19.74 -19.48 -0.59
CA CYS A 2 20.68 -19.46 -1.72
C CYS A 2 20.38 -18.30 -2.65
N ILE A 3 21.38 -17.90 -3.46
CA ILE A 3 21.19 -16.93 -4.54
C ILE A 3 20.12 -17.49 -5.50
N ARG A 4 19.24 -16.64 -6.00
CA ARG A 4 18.08 -16.95 -6.83
C ARG A 4 16.87 -17.51 -6.07
N ASP A 5 16.97 -17.70 -4.76
CA ASP A 5 15.79 -17.99 -3.97
C ASP A 5 14.83 -16.80 -4.03
N ARG A 6 13.56 -17.10 -3.90
CA ARG A 6 12.55 -16.07 -3.75
C ARG A 6 12.22 -15.87 -2.29
N VAL A 7 12.03 -14.63 -1.92
CA VAL A 7 11.75 -14.25 -0.53
C VAL A 7 10.52 -13.35 -0.47
N ASP A 8 9.85 -13.42 0.66
CA ASP A 8 8.79 -12.48 1.02
C ASP A 8 9.35 -11.53 2.07
N VAL A 9 9.11 -10.24 1.88
CA VAL A 9 9.56 -9.20 2.82
C VAL A 9 8.35 -8.55 3.45
N VAL A 10 8.30 -8.58 4.78
CA VAL A 10 7.23 -7.98 5.57
C VAL A 10 7.77 -6.76 6.29
N GLY A 11 7.09 -5.66 6.16
CA GLY A 11 7.47 -4.43 6.82
C GLY A 11 6.28 -3.50 7.02
N THR A 12 6.55 -2.37 7.66
CA THR A 12 5.55 -1.33 7.86
C THR A 12 5.77 -0.24 6.81
N THR A 13 4.75 0.06 6.03
CA THR A 13 4.86 1.06 4.97
C THR A 13 5.07 2.46 5.53
N LYS A 14 5.60 3.36 4.70
CA LYS A 14 5.74 4.77 5.08
C LYS A 14 4.38 5.36 5.40
N GLY A 15 4.29 6.09 6.51
CA GLY A 15 3.07 6.82 6.86
C GLY A 15 2.86 8.00 5.92
N LYS A 16 1.63 8.16 5.47
CA LYS A 16 1.24 9.27 4.58
C LYS A 16 0.17 10.15 5.19
N GLY A 17 -0.12 9.95 6.48
CA GLY A 17 -1.09 10.73 7.22
C GLY A 17 -2.53 10.47 6.76
N PHE A 18 -3.41 11.41 7.01
CA PHE A 18 -4.78 11.35 6.51
C PHE A 18 -4.79 11.71 5.03
N ALA A 19 -5.31 10.85 4.19
CA ALA A 19 -5.35 11.06 2.75
C ALA A 19 -6.79 11.08 2.23
N GLY A 20 -7.05 11.96 1.27
CA GLY A 20 -8.33 12.00 0.57
C GLY A 20 -8.51 10.80 -0.35
N ALA A 21 -9.74 10.59 -0.83
CA ALA A 21 -10.08 9.44 -1.64
C ALA A 21 -9.29 9.36 -2.95
N MET A 22 -8.93 10.49 -3.55
CA MET A 22 -8.12 10.50 -4.78
C MET A 22 -6.74 9.89 -4.57
N LYS A 23 -6.07 10.25 -3.49
CA LYS A 23 -4.73 9.71 -3.18
C LYS A 23 -4.82 8.29 -2.61
N ARG A 24 -5.77 8.06 -1.69
CA ARG A 24 -5.87 6.81 -0.95
C ARG A 24 -6.40 5.65 -1.80
N HIS A 25 -7.36 5.91 -2.67
CA HIS A 25 -8.04 4.89 -3.46
C HIS A 25 -8.03 5.13 -4.97
N GLY A 26 -7.42 6.21 -5.42
CA GLY A 26 -7.36 6.53 -6.84
C GLY A 26 -8.68 7.01 -7.43
N PHE A 27 -9.56 7.61 -6.63
CA PHE A 27 -10.81 8.17 -7.15
C PHE A 27 -10.53 9.31 -8.11
N ALA A 28 -11.35 9.40 -9.18
CA ALA A 28 -11.15 10.40 -10.23
C ALA A 28 -11.41 11.84 -9.77
N GLY A 29 -12.24 12.04 -8.74
CA GLY A 29 -12.67 13.36 -8.33
C GLY A 29 -13.74 13.91 -9.28
N VAL A 30 -14.03 15.20 -9.19
CA VAL A 30 -14.97 15.87 -10.07
C VAL A 30 -14.24 16.91 -10.92
N GLY A 31 -14.83 17.22 -12.10
CA GLY A 31 -14.23 18.19 -13.01
C GLY A 31 -14.16 19.60 -12.42
N ALA A 32 -13.22 20.39 -12.93
CA ALA A 32 -12.97 21.75 -12.45
C ALA A 32 -14.00 22.78 -12.97
N SER A 33 -14.97 22.37 -13.78
CA SER A 33 -15.94 23.25 -14.42
C SER A 33 -17.36 22.81 -14.11
N HIS A 34 -18.36 23.48 -14.70
CA HIS A 34 -19.78 23.16 -14.58
C HIS A 34 -20.29 23.17 -13.14
N GLY A 35 -19.86 24.18 -12.34
CA GLY A 35 -20.38 24.38 -10.98
C GLY A 35 -19.71 23.55 -9.90
N GLN A 36 -18.63 22.85 -10.19
CA GLN A 36 -17.94 21.96 -9.26
C GLN A 36 -16.83 22.65 -8.45
N HIS A 37 -17.02 23.91 -8.09
CA HIS A 37 -15.95 24.74 -7.51
C HIS A 37 -15.35 24.24 -6.19
N LYS A 38 -16.15 23.56 -5.35
CA LYS A 38 -15.70 23.11 -4.02
C LYS A 38 -15.65 21.61 -3.87
N ASN A 39 -15.79 20.86 -4.96
CA ASN A 39 -15.94 19.41 -4.90
C ASN A 39 -14.87 18.63 -5.67
N HIS A 40 -13.75 19.26 -6.05
CA HIS A 40 -12.78 18.65 -6.98
C HIS A 40 -12.20 17.33 -6.49
N ARG A 41 -12.00 17.17 -5.19
CA ARG A 41 -11.33 15.99 -4.62
C ARG A 41 -12.22 15.17 -3.69
N LYS A 42 -13.49 15.45 -3.64
CA LYS A 42 -14.43 14.75 -2.75
C LYS A 42 -14.88 13.42 -3.37
N PRO A 43 -15.20 12.41 -2.54
CA PRO A 43 -15.64 11.10 -3.05
C PRO A 43 -17.04 11.11 -3.66
N GLY A 44 -17.89 12.09 -3.32
CA GLY A 44 -19.28 12.13 -3.78
C GLY A 44 -20.20 11.31 -2.89
N SER A 45 -21.34 10.88 -3.45
CA SER A 45 -22.35 10.12 -2.71
C SER A 45 -21.80 8.76 -2.27
N VAL A 46 -22.13 8.36 -1.04
CA VAL A 46 -21.72 7.07 -0.46
C VAL A 46 -22.87 6.07 -0.37
N GLY A 47 -24.05 6.43 -0.86
CA GLY A 47 -25.20 5.51 -0.86
C GLY A 47 -26.52 6.20 -1.07
N GLY A 48 -27.61 5.43 -1.04
CA GLY A 48 -28.98 5.94 -1.09
C GLY A 48 -29.48 6.33 0.29
N ALA A 49 -30.35 7.34 0.33
CA ALA A 49 -30.83 7.87 1.60
C ALA A 49 -31.74 6.89 2.36
N SER A 50 -32.75 6.33 1.69
CA SER A 50 -33.75 5.47 2.32
C SER A 50 -33.42 3.98 2.22
N THR A 51 -32.90 3.55 1.09
CA THR A 51 -32.57 2.17 0.80
C THR A 51 -31.16 2.11 0.22
N PRO A 52 -30.21 1.41 0.85
CA PRO A 52 -30.37 0.49 2.00
C PRO A 52 -30.40 1.15 3.38
N GLY A 53 -30.39 2.47 3.50
CA GLY A 53 -30.41 3.17 4.78
C GLY A 53 -29.10 3.11 5.58
N ARG A 54 -28.02 2.68 4.92
CA ARG A 54 -26.69 2.59 5.53
C ARG A 54 -25.61 2.63 4.46
N VAL A 55 -24.40 2.94 4.86
CA VAL A 55 -23.22 2.81 4.02
C VAL A 55 -22.68 1.39 4.16
N PHE A 56 -22.43 0.71 3.04
CA PHE A 56 -21.94 -0.67 3.08
C PHE A 56 -20.52 -0.76 3.69
N LYS A 57 -20.25 -1.89 4.34
CA LYS A 57 -18.91 -2.18 4.86
C LYS A 57 -17.92 -2.28 3.71
N GLY A 58 -16.69 -1.79 3.94
CA GLY A 58 -15.66 -1.79 2.92
C GLY A 58 -15.77 -0.64 1.93
N GLN A 59 -16.73 0.26 2.10
CA GLN A 59 -16.85 1.45 1.26
C GLN A 59 -15.58 2.30 1.36
N ARG A 60 -15.01 2.65 0.22
CA ARG A 60 -13.78 3.42 0.16
C ARG A 60 -14.02 4.88 0.50
N MET A 61 -13.32 5.36 1.49
CA MET A 61 -13.44 6.73 2.00
C MET A 61 -12.05 7.28 2.29
N PRO A 62 -11.89 8.62 2.44
CA PRO A 62 -10.63 9.18 2.91
C PRO A 62 -10.30 8.67 4.31
N GLY A 63 -9.04 8.69 4.64
CA GLY A 63 -8.58 8.27 5.96
C GLY A 63 -7.06 8.17 6.01
N ARG A 64 -6.56 7.54 7.06
CA ARG A 64 -5.13 7.36 7.23
C ARG A 64 -4.57 6.44 6.15
N MET A 65 -3.45 6.83 5.55
CA MET A 65 -2.76 6.07 4.52
C MET A 65 -1.35 5.75 4.98
N GLY A 66 -0.90 4.55 4.67
CA GLY A 66 0.43 4.10 5.06
C GLY A 66 0.54 3.69 6.52
N ALA A 67 1.74 3.47 7.00
CA ALA A 67 2.06 2.98 8.36
C ALA A 67 1.31 1.69 8.71
N VAL A 68 1.07 0.84 7.72
CA VAL A 68 0.42 -0.45 7.88
C VAL A 68 1.38 -1.57 7.49
N ARG A 69 1.17 -2.74 8.06
CA ARG A 69 1.96 -3.92 7.71
C ARG A 69 1.65 -4.34 6.27
N GLN A 70 2.70 -4.52 5.50
CA GLN A 70 2.58 -4.97 4.11
C GLN A 70 3.62 -6.04 3.83
N THR A 71 3.24 -7.03 3.04
CA THR A 71 4.15 -8.09 2.58
C THR A 71 4.34 -7.93 1.08
N THR A 72 5.59 -7.80 0.65
CA THR A 72 5.96 -7.86 -0.76
C THR A 72 6.43 -9.27 -1.06
N MET A 73 5.70 -9.99 -1.90
CA MET A 73 5.94 -11.39 -2.17
C MET A 73 6.82 -11.62 -3.39
N ASN A 74 7.51 -12.76 -3.38
CA ASN A 74 8.25 -13.30 -4.53
C ASN A 74 9.34 -12.36 -5.06
N LEU A 75 10.08 -11.72 -4.16
CA LEU A 75 11.26 -10.96 -4.54
C LEU A 75 12.44 -11.89 -4.75
N THR A 76 13.26 -11.60 -5.74
CA THR A 76 14.44 -12.40 -6.05
C THR A 76 15.61 -11.97 -5.19
N LEU A 77 16.26 -12.93 -4.53
CA LEU A 77 17.49 -12.71 -3.80
C LEU A 77 18.65 -12.61 -4.79
N HIS A 78 19.21 -11.42 -4.94
CA HIS A 78 20.27 -11.17 -5.91
C HIS A 78 21.63 -11.63 -5.41
N GLY A 79 21.90 -11.46 -4.14
CA GLY A 79 23.17 -11.85 -3.55
C GLY A 79 23.12 -11.88 -2.04
N ILE A 80 24.10 -12.56 -1.44
CA ILE A 80 24.27 -12.68 0.00
C ILE A 80 25.71 -12.34 0.32
N ASP A 81 25.91 -11.38 1.23
CA ASP A 81 27.23 -11.05 1.75
C ASP A 81 27.28 -11.48 3.22
N VAL A 82 27.86 -12.64 3.46
CA VAL A 82 27.93 -13.23 4.80
C VAL A 82 28.83 -12.43 5.72
N GLU A 83 29.91 -11.87 5.19
CA GLU A 83 30.88 -11.13 6.01
C GLU A 83 30.29 -9.86 6.61
N ASN A 84 29.47 -9.15 5.82
CA ASN A 84 28.81 -7.91 6.25
C ASN A 84 27.36 -8.11 6.69
N ASN A 85 26.88 -9.36 6.70
CA ASN A 85 25.51 -9.71 7.08
C ASN A 85 24.48 -8.97 6.23
N LEU A 86 24.66 -8.96 4.91
CA LEU A 86 23.77 -8.26 3.96
C LEU A 86 23.05 -9.25 3.07
N LEU A 87 21.78 -8.97 2.83
CA LEU A 87 20.99 -9.61 1.79
C LEU A 87 20.69 -8.57 0.72
N LEU A 88 21.01 -8.89 -0.53
CA LEU A 88 20.74 -8.04 -1.66
C LEU A 88 19.48 -8.55 -2.36
N ILE A 89 18.39 -7.83 -2.22
CA ILE A 89 17.08 -8.22 -2.74
C ILE A 89 16.72 -7.32 -3.90
N LYS A 90 16.37 -7.92 -5.04
CA LYS A 90 15.96 -7.18 -6.22
C LYS A 90 14.49 -6.75 -6.08
N GLY A 91 14.25 -5.47 -6.13
CA GLY A 91 12.91 -4.90 -6.07
C GLY A 91 12.71 -3.98 -4.87
N ALA A 92 11.50 -3.48 -4.72
CA ALA A 92 11.14 -2.59 -3.63
C ALA A 92 10.70 -3.38 -2.40
N VAL A 93 11.11 -2.92 -1.24
CA VAL A 93 10.67 -3.47 0.05
C VAL A 93 9.82 -2.44 0.79
N PRO A 94 8.88 -2.88 1.64
CA PRO A 94 8.04 -1.92 2.36
C PRO A 94 8.81 -1.13 3.40
N GLY A 95 8.47 0.13 3.57
CA GLY A 95 9.00 0.98 4.62
C GLY A 95 10.02 1.99 4.16
N SER A 96 10.52 2.76 5.11
CA SER A 96 11.54 3.77 4.88
C SER A 96 12.94 3.19 5.07
N LYS A 97 13.94 3.95 4.61
CA LYS A 97 15.34 3.56 4.81
C LYS A 97 15.66 3.43 6.29
N GLY A 98 16.33 2.33 6.64
CA GLY A 98 16.72 2.07 8.02
C GLY A 98 15.68 1.38 8.88
N GLN A 99 14.51 1.08 8.35
CA GLN A 99 13.50 0.33 9.11
C GLN A 99 13.79 -1.16 9.15
N VAL A 100 13.32 -1.79 10.22
CA VAL A 100 13.41 -3.24 10.37
C VAL A 100 12.34 -3.90 9.51
N VAL A 101 12.73 -4.92 8.75
CA VAL A 101 11.82 -5.75 7.97
C VAL A 101 12.05 -7.21 8.31
N LEU A 102 11.04 -8.03 8.08
CA LEU A 102 11.12 -9.47 8.25
C LEU A 102 11.28 -10.10 6.87
N VAL A 103 12.35 -10.85 6.66
CA VAL A 103 12.58 -11.57 5.40
C VAL A 103 12.39 -13.06 5.68
N ARG A 104 11.56 -13.69 4.86
CA ARG A 104 11.32 -15.15 4.98
C ARG A 104 11.27 -15.78 3.59
N SER A 105 11.37 -17.09 3.54
CA SER A 105 11.24 -17.83 2.27
C SER A 105 9.87 -17.61 1.68
N ALA A 106 9.81 -17.47 0.34
CA ALA A 106 8.55 -17.25 -0.35
C ALA A 106 7.61 -18.46 -0.20
N VAL A 107 6.35 -18.17 0.07
CA VAL A 107 5.33 -19.22 0.21
C VAL A 107 4.88 -19.70 -1.17
N LYS A 108 4.75 -18.80 -2.14
CA LYS A 108 4.19 -19.10 -3.46
C LYS A 108 5.19 -19.10 -4.60
N GLY A 109 6.42 -18.75 -4.37
CA GLY A 109 7.43 -18.54 -5.41
C GLY A 109 8.58 -19.52 -5.37
N ALA A 110 8.38 -20.65 -4.78
CA ALA A 110 9.44 -21.64 -4.64
C ALA A 110 9.90 -22.21 -5.98
#